data_656c70a59a66ea19819beed4eb4b57d5
#
_entry.id   656c70a59a66ea19819beed4eb4b57d5
#
_cell.length_a   1.000
_cell.length_b   1.000
_cell.length_c   1.000
_cell.angle_alpha   90.00
_cell.angle_beta   90.00
_cell.angle_gamma   90.00
#
_symmetry.space_group_name_H-M   'P 1'
#
loop_
_entity.id
_entity.type
_entity.pdbx_description
1 polymer ?
#
loop_
_entity_poly.entity_id
_entity_poly.type
_entity_poly.pdbx_seq_one_letter_code
_entity_poly.pdbx_strand_id
1 'polypeptide(L)'
;MKPGKKIIRVAAMAAAVVLLLGGVSLAEGFLLGEEGTGATVKVAENTSLNVRITLQGRLDAGDLIKSDEATPTSYESESDFSFRRIRLAFTGNMVKNLTYNLTIAADKNSVAPGNASNTLRIWYAWVNYKFADPLSITFGKIKLPYSRVSLTPATKQLLIERPFSTEAAKTLFDDYIQANLSLNGKLAGGTIAYSLAAADGWEPGATVSGNRVHKSGLLYLGRLELSPPGWVEKSKSDAALGKGRHLTLGVNAAAQNGIEYASNAFEEDRTLWGADLSGHWQGLTAQVEYNAWKEDYSDPSKVMKEPKGWYAQVAYFIPGVNVEPAIRYEIYEQDSNKSDTEQRTITAGINWYLKGHDVKLSANYARTEFEKNANGFLANDDKQNIFQLQGQMMF
;
A
#
# COMPACT_ATOMS: atom_id res chain seq x y z
N MET A 1 22.05 -2.33 -24.66
CA MET A 1 21.39 -3.68 -24.67
C MET A 1 19.90 -3.44 -24.87
N LYS A 2 19.29 -4.04 -25.90
CA LYS A 2 17.86 -3.81 -26.24
C LYS A 2 16.94 -4.28 -25.11
N PRO A 3 15.93 -3.47 -24.68
CA PRO A 3 15.07 -3.77 -23.52
C PRO A 3 14.29 -5.08 -23.63
N GLY A 4 13.94 -5.53 -24.85
CA GLY A 4 13.19 -6.76 -25.07
C GLY A 4 13.84 -8.06 -24.57
N LYS A 5 15.18 -8.11 -24.45
CA LYS A 5 15.89 -9.30 -23.96
C LYS A 5 15.80 -9.53 -22.45
N LYS A 6 15.49 -8.47 -21.66
CA LYS A 6 15.32 -8.59 -20.20
C LYS A 6 13.93 -9.13 -19.83
N ILE A 7 12.88 -8.72 -20.53
CA ILE A 7 11.51 -9.18 -20.31
C ILE A 7 11.37 -10.67 -20.64
N ILE A 8 11.97 -11.11 -21.76
CA ILE A 8 11.97 -12.53 -22.14
C ILE A 8 12.70 -13.39 -21.11
N ARG A 9 13.76 -12.89 -20.47
CA ARG A 9 14.48 -13.63 -19.43
C ARG A 9 13.69 -13.77 -18.12
N VAL A 10 12.89 -12.78 -17.74
CA VAL A 10 12.04 -12.86 -16.55
C VAL A 10 10.86 -13.80 -16.78
N ALA A 11 10.23 -13.75 -17.94
CA ALA A 11 9.20 -14.71 -18.34
C ALA A 11 9.77 -16.14 -18.48
N ALA A 12 10.99 -16.30 -18.99
CA ALA A 12 11.67 -17.58 -19.07
C ALA A 12 12.10 -18.11 -17.69
N MET A 13 12.48 -17.24 -16.75
CA MET A 13 12.73 -17.67 -15.35
C MET A 13 11.44 -18.08 -14.64
N ALA A 14 10.33 -17.38 -14.83
CA ALA A 14 9.03 -17.79 -14.29
C ALA A 14 8.59 -19.14 -14.89
N ALA A 15 8.76 -19.34 -16.19
CA ALA A 15 8.51 -20.62 -16.85
C ALA A 15 9.50 -21.70 -16.40
N ALA A 16 10.77 -21.38 -16.16
CA ALA A 16 11.77 -22.32 -15.65
C ALA A 16 11.51 -22.75 -14.20
N VAL A 17 10.99 -21.85 -13.35
CA VAL A 17 10.56 -22.20 -11.98
C VAL A 17 9.37 -23.15 -12.02
N VAL A 18 8.43 -22.96 -12.95
CA VAL A 18 7.32 -23.88 -13.17
C VAL A 18 7.81 -25.22 -13.75
N LEU A 19 8.85 -25.21 -14.62
CA LEU A 19 9.45 -26.41 -15.20
C LEU A 19 10.41 -27.14 -14.25
N LEU A 20 11.10 -26.43 -13.36
CA LEU A 20 11.93 -27.04 -12.31
C LEU A 20 11.08 -27.71 -11.19
N LEU A 21 9.88 -27.24 -10.98
CA LEU A 21 8.87 -27.91 -10.13
C LEU A 21 8.23 -29.10 -10.84
N GLY A 22 8.29 -29.19 -12.17
CA GLY A 22 7.80 -30.30 -12.98
C GLY A 22 8.63 -31.60 -12.91
N GLY A 23 9.79 -31.56 -12.24
CA GLY A 23 10.60 -32.74 -11.97
C GLY A 23 10.24 -33.47 -10.66
N VAL A 24 9.41 -32.88 -9.82
CA VAL A 24 8.81 -33.55 -8.68
C VAL A 24 7.54 -34.24 -9.18
N SER A 25 7.50 -35.54 -9.11
CA SER A 25 6.35 -36.38 -9.46
C SER A 25 5.02 -35.68 -9.17
N LEU A 26 4.26 -35.36 -10.20
CA LEU A 26 2.90 -34.79 -10.15
C LEU A 26 1.87 -35.76 -9.57
N ALA A 27 2.26 -36.58 -8.62
CA ALA A 27 1.40 -37.47 -7.87
C ALA A 27 0.83 -36.69 -6.69
N GLU A 28 -0.47 -36.46 -6.71
CA GLU A 28 -1.35 -36.16 -5.59
C GLU A 28 -1.03 -34.87 -4.80
N GLY A 29 -1.36 -33.67 -5.33
CA GLY A 29 -1.32 -32.49 -4.47
C GLY A 29 -1.24 -31.13 -5.13
N PHE A 30 -1.33 -31.01 -6.44
CA PHE A 30 -1.45 -29.71 -7.09
C PHE A 30 -2.94 -29.29 -7.06
N LEU A 31 -3.29 -28.50 -6.05
CA LEU A 31 -4.61 -27.89 -5.97
C LEU A 31 -4.51 -26.50 -6.61
N LEU A 32 -5.23 -26.28 -7.71
CA LEU A 32 -5.57 -24.92 -8.13
C LEU A 32 -6.37 -24.31 -6.98
N GLY A 33 -5.84 -23.25 -6.38
CA GLY A 33 -6.43 -22.61 -5.21
C GLY A 33 -7.81 -22.03 -5.50
N GLU A 34 -8.57 -21.83 -4.43
CA GLU A 34 -9.76 -20.99 -4.46
C GLU A 34 -9.44 -19.59 -4.97
N GLU A 35 -10.46 -18.85 -5.38
CA GLU A 35 -10.38 -17.48 -5.92
C GLU A 35 -9.35 -16.62 -5.13
N GLY A 36 -8.34 -16.10 -5.81
CA GLY A 36 -7.29 -15.23 -5.25
C GLY A 36 -6.15 -15.91 -4.51
N THR A 37 -6.09 -17.25 -4.48
CA THR A 37 -5.08 -17.95 -3.67
C THR A 37 -3.86 -18.42 -4.46
N GLY A 38 -3.88 -18.44 -5.81
CA GLY A 38 -2.79 -18.97 -6.63
C GLY A 38 -2.71 -20.50 -6.62
N ALA A 39 -1.59 -21.05 -7.07
CA ALA A 39 -1.35 -22.48 -7.11
C ALA A 39 -0.67 -22.97 -5.82
N THR A 40 -1.25 -23.97 -5.15
CA THR A 40 -0.72 -24.51 -3.89
C THR A 40 -0.17 -25.91 -4.10
N VAL A 41 1.06 -26.14 -3.64
CA VAL A 41 1.71 -27.45 -3.54
C VAL A 41 1.83 -27.82 -2.07
N LYS A 42 1.26 -28.95 -1.66
CA LYS A 42 1.51 -29.55 -0.35
C LYS A 42 2.75 -30.44 -0.45
N VAL A 43 3.76 -30.13 0.34
CA VAL A 43 5.02 -30.88 0.41
C VAL A 43 4.96 -31.93 1.53
N ALA A 44 4.29 -31.60 2.65
CA ALA A 44 4.04 -32.47 3.78
C ALA A 44 2.78 -31.97 4.53
N GLU A 45 2.35 -32.68 5.57
CA GLU A 45 1.13 -32.37 6.33
C GLU A 45 1.03 -30.90 6.78
N ASN A 46 2.14 -30.32 7.23
CA ASN A 46 2.21 -28.92 7.71
C ASN A 46 3.15 -28.05 6.87
N THR A 47 3.52 -28.51 5.66
CA THR A 47 4.44 -27.80 4.78
C THR A 47 3.77 -27.57 3.43
N SER A 48 3.66 -26.31 3.03
CA SER A 48 3.03 -25.95 1.76
C SER A 48 3.78 -24.78 1.10
N LEU A 49 3.70 -24.75 -0.22
CA LEU A 49 4.12 -23.62 -1.05
C LEU A 49 2.93 -23.18 -1.89
N ASN A 50 2.59 -21.92 -1.79
CA ASN A 50 1.63 -21.26 -2.68
C ASN A 50 2.38 -20.27 -3.56
N VAL A 51 2.16 -20.33 -4.86
CA VAL A 51 2.72 -19.42 -5.86
C VAL A 51 1.60 -18.60 -6.45
N ARG A 52 1.73 -17.28 -6.43
CA ARG A 52 0.75 -16.36 -6.99
C ARG A 52 1.45 -15.29 -7.83
N ILE A 53 0.89 -15.04 -9.03
CA ILE A 53 1.28 -13.95 -9.91
C ILE A 53 0.21 -12.87 -9.85
N THR A 54 0.64 -11.61 -9.78
CA THR A 54 -0.26 -10.43 -9.85
C THR A 54 0.23 -9.51 -10.95
N LEU A 55 -0.66 -9.19 -11.88
CA LEU A 55 -0.44 -8.24 -12.97
C LEU A 55 -1.48 -7.13 -12.91
N GLN A 56 -1.04 -5.88 -12.99
CA GLN A 56 -1.91 -4.72 -13.16
C GLN A 56 -1.34 -3.86 -14.29
N GLY A 57 -2.02 -3.89 -15.45
CA GLY A 57 -1.78 -2.99 -16.57
C GLY A 57 -2.66 -1.75 -16.44
N ARG A 58 -2.13 -0.57 -16.78
CA ARG A 58 -2.81 0.70 -16.58
C ARG A 58 -2.57 1.68 -17.72
N LEU A 59 -3.61 2.45 -18.04
CA LEU A 59 -3.56 3.69 -18.79
C LEU A 59 -3.85 4.84 -17.83
N ASP A 60 -2.96 5.82 -17.76
CA ASP A 60 -3.17 7.13 -17.15
C ASP A 60 -3.30 8.16 -18.26
N ALA A 61 -4.28 9.07 -18.18
CA ALA A 61 -4.50 10.13 -19.17
C ALA A 61 -5.02 11.40 -18.50
N GLY A 62 -4.59 12.56 -18.98
CA GLY A 62 -4.99 13.87 -18.46
C GLY A 62 -3.79 14.74 -18.10
N ASP A 63 -3.90 15.47 -17.01
CA ASP A 63 -2.92 16.45 -16.57
C ASP A 63 -1.72 15.73 -15.90
N LEU A 64 -0.75 15.31 -16.69
CA LEU A 64 0.45 14.60 -16.24
C LEU A 64 1.67 15.53 -16.29
N ILE A 65 2.65 15.26 -15.43
CA ILE A 65 3.94 15.99 -15.45
C ILE A 65 4.87 15.29 -16.45
N LYS A 66 5.42 16.04 -17.39
CA LYS A 66 6.47 15.53 -18.29
C LYS A 66 7.74 15.21 -17.51
N SER A 67 8.32 14.07 -17.80
CA SER A 67 9.55 13.60 -17.17
C SER A 67 10.84 14.21 -17.73
N ASP A 68 10.78 14.86 -18.86
CA ASP A 68 11.92 15.48 -19.55
C ASP A 68 12.17 16.93 -19.13
N GLU A 69 11.26 17.56 -18.38
CA GLU A 69 11.45 18.86 -17.80
C GLU A 69 12.08 18.79 -16.42
N ALA A 70 13.25 19.42 -16.27
CA ALA A 70 13.96 19.48 -14.99
C ALA A 70 13.17 20.26 -13.90
N THR A 71 12.35 21.23 -14.32
CA THR A 71 11.47 22.04 -13.46
C THR A 71 10.15 22.30 -14.18
N PRO A 72 9.19 21.39 -14.16
CA PRO A 72 7.91 21.61 -14.80
C PRO A 72 7.15 22.75 -14.11
N THR A 73 6.59 23.66 -14.91
CA THR A 73 5.81 24.83 -14.43
C THR A 73 4.31 24.67 -14.63
N SER A 74 3.89 23.65 -15.39
CA SER A 74 2.49 23.35 -15.69
C SER A 74 2.28 21.86 -15.93
N TYR A 75 1.03 21.40 -15.82
CA TYR A 75 0.61 20.10 -16.32
C TYR A 75 0.47 20.13 -17.84
N GLU A 76 0.71 18.99 -18.46
CA GLU A 76 0.40 18.79 -19.87
C GLU A 76 -0.58 17.64 -20.05
N SER A 77 -1.44 17.73 -21.06
CA SER A 77 -2.38 16.67 -21.41
C SER A 77 -1.61 15.53 -22.08
N GLU A 78 -1.35 14.49 -21.33
CA GLU A 78 -0.56 13.33 -21.72
C GLU A 78 -1.32 12.03 -21.51
N SER A 79 -0.80 10.94 -22.07
CA SER A 79 -1.26 9.59 -21.76
C SER A 79 -0.10 8.63 -21.67
N ASP A 80 -0.16 7.70 -20.70
CA ASP A 80 0.90 6.74 -20.40
C ASP A 80 0.34 5.34 -20.17
N PHE A 81 0.85 4.37 -20.92
CA PHE A 81 0.59 2.95 -20.66
C PHE A 81 1.71 2.35 -19.82
N SER A 82 1.34 1.65 -18.75
CA SER A 82 2.31 1.06 -17.86
C SER A 82 1.85 -0.25 -17.24
N PHE A 83 2.80 -1.07 -16.79
CA PHE A 83 2.53 -2.10 -15.81
C PHE A 83 2.71 -1.49 -14.41
N ARG A 84 1.60 -1.17 -13.75
CA ARG A 84 1.60 -0.58 -12.40
C ARG A 84 2.15 -1.56 -11.38
N ARG A 85 1.82 -2.87 -11.53
CA ARG A 85 2.32 -3.94 -10.66
C ARG A 85 2.57 -5.21 -11.44
N ILE A 86 3.75 -5.77 -11.22
CA ILE A 86 4.13 -7.12 -11.64
C ILE A 86 4.72 -7.78 -10.41
N ARG A 87 4.03 -8.77 -9.82
CA ARG A 87 4.48 -9.41 -8.59
C ARG A 87 4.42 -10.92 -8.67
N LEU A 88 5.43 -11.58 -8.13
CA LEU A 88 5.49 -13.01 -7.93
C LEU A 88 5.65 -13.27 -6.43
N ALA A 89 4.67 -13.94 -5.83
CA ALA A 89 4.63 -14.24 -4.41
C ALA A 89 4.74 -15.74 -4.14
N PHE A 90 5.60 -16.09 -3.20
CA PHE A 90 5.78 -17.41 -2.63
C PHE A 90 5.35 -17.35 -1.18
N THR A 91 4.26 -18.03 -0.81
CA THR A 91 3.72 -18.03 0.53
C THR A 91 3.43 -19.45 0.98
N GLY A 92 3.31 -19.67 2.28
CA GLY A 92 2.92 -20.99 2.76
C GLY A 92 3.25 -21.22 4.21
N ASN A 93 3.22 -22.50 4.59
CA ASN A 93 3.65 -22.98 5.91
C ASN A 93 4.98 -23.73 5.78
N MET A 94 5.95 -23.44 6.63
CA MET A 94 7.18 -24.24 6.75
C MET A 94 6.98 -25.43 7.68
N VAL A 95 6.30 -25.18 8.79
CA VAL A 95 5.85 -26.16 9.78
C VAL A 95 4.54 -25.65 10.39
N LYS A 96 3.94 -26.43 11.30
CA LYS A 96 2.74 -25.99 12.03
C LYS A 96 2.98 -24.62 12.68
N ASN A 97 2.06 -23.69 12.47
CA ASN A 97 2.07 -22.32 13.01
C ASN A 97 3.19 -21.38 12.50
N LEU A 98 4.10 -21.83 11.63
CA LEU A 98 5.15 -21.00 11.04
C LEU A 98 4.82 -20.75 9.56
N THR A 99 4.41 -19.53 9.25
CA THR A 99 4.10 -19.07 7.89
C THR A 99 5.20 -18.17 7.35
N TYR A 100 5.31 -18.10 6.04
CA TYR A 100 6.28 -17.23 5.37
C TYR A 100 5.69 -16.55 4.14
N ASN A 101 6.35 -15.48 3.72
CA ASN A 101 6.09 -14.81 2.45
C ASN A 101 7.41 -14.28 1.88
N LEU A 102 7.68 -14.63 0.63
CA LEU A 102 8.67 -13.98 -0.22
C LEU A 102 7.95 -13.44 -1.45
N THR A 103 7.91 -12.14 -1.61
CA THR A 103 7.31 -11.50 -2.79
C THR A 103 8.36 -10.67 -3.52
N ILE A 104 8.53 -10.94 -4.81
CA ILE A 104 9.36 -10.19 -5.72
C ILE A 104 8.45 -9.30 -6.57
N ALA A 105 8.81 -8.04 -6.74
CA ALA A 105 8.00 -7.06 -7.46
C ALA A 105 8.82 -6.25 -8.46
N ALA A 106 8.19 -5.89 -9.56
CA ALA A 106 8.66 -4.92 -10.55
C ALA A 106 7.54 -3.88 -10.79
N ASP A 107 7.22 -3.12 -9.74
CA ASP A 107 6.16 -2.13 -9.75
C ASP A 107 6.62 -0.80 -10.34
N LYS A 108 5.78 -0.12 -11.11
CA LYS A 108 5.97 1.29 -11.44
C LYS A 108 5.56 2.13 -10.23
N ASN A 109 6.46 2.97 -9.73
CA ASN A 109 6.23 3.76 -8.53
C ASN A 109 5.60 5.14 -8.79
N SER A 110 5.64 5.63 -10.03
CA SER A 110 5.16 6.96 -10.42
C SER A 110 4.13 6.87 -11.53
N VAL A 111 3.22 7.82 -11.58
CA VAL A 111 2.31 8.06 -12.71
C VAL A 111 2.95 8.96 -13.78
N ALA A 112 4.12 9.55 -13.51
CA ALA A 112 4.80 10.41 -14.47
C ALA A 112 5.30 9.60 -15.68
N PRO A 113 5.05 10.03 -16.91
CA PRO A 113 5.59 9.44 -18.12
C PRO A 113 7.13 9.39 -18.06
N GLY A 114 7.73 8.34 -18.59
CA GLY A 114 9.20 8.19 -18.67
C GLY A 114 9.92 7.80 -17.36
N ASN A 115 9.35 8.01 -16.19
CA ASN A 115 9.95 7.67 -14.88
C ASN A 115 9.70 6.22 -14.45
N ALA A 116 9.46 5.32 -15.38
CA ALA A 116 9.16 3.93 -15.07
C ALA A 116 10.42 3.06 -15.10
N SER A 117 11.14 2.99 -14.01
CA SER A 117 12.04 1.86 -13.81
C SER A 117 11.25 0.73 -13.13
N ASN A 118 10.80 -0.26 -13.89
CA ASN A 118 10.35 -1.53 -13.32
C ASN A 118 11.57 -2.30 -12.78
N THR A 119 12.20 -1.75 -11.74
CA THR A 119 13.34 -2.38 -11.08
C THR A 119 12.84 -3.55 -10.25
N LEU A 120 13.44 -4.69 -10.45
CA LEU A 120 13.14 -5.88 -9.66
C LEU A 120 13.62 -5.67 -8.22
N ARG A 121 12.71 -5.86 -7.26
CA ARG A 121 13.00 -5.71 -5.83
C ARG A 121 12.26 -6.74 -5.00
N ILE A 122 12.80 -7.02 -3.82
CA ILE A 122 12.07 -7.77 -2.78
C ILE A 122 11.03 -6.85 -2.18
N TRP A 123 9.75 -7.19 -2.35
CA TRP A 123 8.62 -6.46 -1.82
C TRP A 123 8.28 -6.90 -0.40
N TYR A 124 8.15 -8.21 -0.19
CA TYR A 124 8.02 -8.83 1.13
C TYR A 124 9.07 -9.93 1.30
N ALA A 125 9.60 -10.06 2.52
CA ALA A 125 10.42 -11.18 2.95
C ALA A 125 10.26 -11.33 4.46
N TRP A 126 9.31 -12.17 4.91
CA TRP A 126 9.01 -12.30 6.32
C TRP A 126 8.61 -13.72 6.71
N VAL A 127 8.77 -14.01 8.00
CA VAL A 127 8.26 -15.20 8.66
C VAL A 127 7.37 -14.78 9.84
N ASN A 128 6.32 -15.56 10.09
CA ASN A 128 5.41 -15.35 11.22
C ASN A 128 5.22 -16.65 11.97
N TYR A 129 5.41 -16.62 13.28
CA TYR A 129 5.10 -17.72 14.16
C TYR A 129 3.89 -17.37 15.04
N LYS A 130 2.84 -18.19 14.95
CA LYS A 130 1.63 -18.03 15.72
C LYS A 130 1.65 -18.96 16.95
N PHE A 131 1.80 -18.40 18.13
CA PHE A 131 1.72 -19.15 19.39
C PHE A 131 0.27 -19.52 19.70
N ALA A 132 -0.62 -18.55 19.60
CA ALA A 132 -2.06 -18.65 19.80
C ALA A 132 -2.75 -17.44 19.13
N ASP A 133 -4.09 -17.40 19.15
CA ASP A 133 -4.83 -16.21 18.63
C ASP A 133 -4.41 -14.89 19.32
N PRO A 134 -4.18 -14.85 20.64
CA PRO A 134 -3.70 -13.64 21.30
C PRO A 134 -2.28 -13.21 20.94
N LEU A 135 -1.44 -14.08 20.38
CA LEU A 135 -0.03 -13.77 20.15
C LEU A 135 0.55 -14.47 18.92
N SER A 136 1.05 -13.65 18.01
CA SER A 136 1.99 -14.08 16.96
C SER A 136 3.14 -13.09 16.85
N ILE A 137 4.29 -13.57 16.40
CA ILE A 137 5.50 -12.77 16.15
C ILE A 137 5.80 -12.85 14.67
N THR A 138 5.96 -11.68 14.05
CA THR A 138 6.40 -11.55 12.65
C THR A 138 7.76 -10.87 12.62
N PHE A 139 8.69 -11.41 11.85
CA PHE A 139 9.99 -10.80 11.60
C PHE A 139 10.28 -10.76 10.11
N GLY A 140 10.82 -9.63 9.66
CA GLY A 140 11.26 -9.42 8.28
C GLY A 140 10.65 -8.20 7.60
N LYS A 141 10.79 -8.12 6.28
CA LYS A 141 10.28 -7.00 5.48
C LYS A 141 8.78 -7.15 5.23
N ILE A 142 7.99 -6.36 5.96
CA ILE A 142 6.51 -6.39 5.93
C ILE A 142 5.96 -4.98 6.13
N LYS A 143 4.67 -4.79 5.83
CA LYS A 143 3.97 -3.53 6.08
C LYS A 143 4.00 -3.13 7.55
N LEU A 144 4.26 -1.85 7.79
CA LEU A 144 4.12 -1.23 9.10
C LEU A 144 2.64 -1.17 9.50
N PRO A 145 2.30 -1.36 10.80
CA PRO A 145 0.94 -1.38 11.27
C PRO A 145 0.36 0.04 11.45
N TYR A 146 0.23 0.79 10.36
CA TYR A 146 -0.45 2.09 10.36
C TYR A 146 -1.47 2.13 9.21
N SER A 147 -2.50 3.00 9.33
CA SER A 147 -3.51 3.23 8.29
C SER A 147 -4.21 1.95 7.78
N ARG A 148 -5.52 1.94 7.81
CA ARG A 148 -6.29 0.82 7.25
C ARG A 148 -6.03 0.64 5.76
N VAL A 149 -6.10 1.72 4.98
CA VAL A 149 -5.94 1.62 3.52
C VAL A 149 -4.52 1.24 3.11
N SER A 150 -3.49 1.59 3.90
CA SER A 150 -2.14 1.09 3.71
C SER A 150 -2.04 -0.42 3.91
N LEU A 151 -2.71 -0.94 4.95
CA LEU A 151 -2.74 -2.37 5.25
C LEU A 151 -3.56 -3.16 4.23
N THR A 152 -4.57 -2.55 3.60
CA THR A 152 -5.37 -3.19 2.55
C THR A 152 -4.50 -3.55 1.34
N PRO A 153 -4.57 -4.80 0.83
CA PRO A 153 -3.88 -5.16 -0.41
C PRO A 153 -4.29 -4.27 -1.57
N ALA A 154 -3.34 -3.85 -2.40
CA ALA A 154 -3.61 -3.00 -3.55
C ALA A 154 -4.58 -3.63 -4.58
N THR A 155 -4.68 -4.96 -4.59
CA THR A 155 -5.61 -5.71 -5.44
C THR A 155 -7.05 -5.69 -4.94
N LYS A 156 -7.27 -5.28 -3.67
CA LYS A 156 -8.57 -5.27 -3.00
C LYS A 156 -9.06 -3.85 -2.65
N GLN A 157 -8.48 -2.82 -3.25
CA GLN A 157 -8.90 -1.44 -3.08
C GLN A 157 -10.12 -1.10 -3.96
N LEU A 158 -10.95 -0.15 -3.49
CA LEU A 158 -12.11 0.38 -4.21
C LEU A 158 -11.69 1.27 -5.38
N LEU A 159 -10.68 2.10 -5.20
CA LEU A 159 -10.15 3.01 -6.20
C LEU A 159 -8.73 2.60 -6.57
N ILE A 160 -8.29 2.96 -7.78
CA ILE A 160 -7.00 2.53 -8.37
C ILE A 160 -5.83 2.99 -7.49
N GLU A 161 -5.87 4.24 -7.01
CA GLU A 161 -4.83 4.77 -6.12
C GLU A 161 -5.37 4.98 -4.70
N ARG A 162 -4.46 4.91 -3.73
CA ARG A 162 -4.74 5.24 -2.33
C ARG A 162 -4.99 6.73 -2.16
N PRO A 163 -5.61 7.15 -1.04
CA PRO A 163 -5.71 8.56 -0.68
C PRO A 163 -4.34 9.20 -0.58
N PHE A 164 -4.23 10.45 -1.03
CA PHE A 164 -2.95 11.16 -1.04
C PHE A 164 -2.39 11.36 0.37
N SER A 165 -3.24 11.67 1.35
CA SER A 165 -2.83 11.79 2.76
C SER A 165 -2.15 10.54 3.30
N THR A 166 -2.66 9.33 2.93
CA THR A 166 -2.04 8.07 3.32
C THR A 166 -0.73 7.80 2.58
N GLU A 167 -0.65 8.16 1.29
CA GLU A 167 0.58 8.01 0.51
C GLU A 167 1.66 8.98 0.98
N ALA A 168 1.29 10.19 1.41
CA ALA A 168 2.20 11.16 2.02
C ALA A 168 2.71 10.66 3.40
N ALA A 169 1.82 10.16 4.25
CA ALA A 169 2.19 9.66 5.57
C ALA A 169 3.17 8.47 5.52
N LYS A 170 3.12 7.63 4.49
CA LYS A 170 4.06 6.50 4.39
C LYS A 170 5.51 6.95 4.18
N THR A 171 5.74 8.11 3.57
CA THR A 171 7.09 8.65 3.33
C THR A 171 7.70 9.28 4.58
N LEU A 172 6.91 9.47 5.64
CA LEU A 172 7.39 9.98 6.92
C LEU A 172 8.49 9.09 7.52
N PHE A 173 8.45 7.78 7.23
CA PHE A 173 9.35 6.79 7.79
C PHE A 173 10.14 6.02 6.70
N ASP A 174 10.52 6.66 5.59
CA ASP A 174 11.15 6.10 4.39
C ASP A 174 10.17 5.34 3.50
N ASP A 175 9.69 4.17 3.92
CA ASP A 175 8.63 3.40 3.24
C ASP A 175 7.74 2.74 4.31
N TYR A 176 6.52 2.39 3.94
CA TYR A 176 5.60 1.66 4.80
C TYR A 176 5.83 0.13 4.79
N ILE A 177 6.82 -0.35 4.03
CA ILE A 177 7.24 -1.75 3.97
C ILE A 177 8.72 -1.82 4.30
N GLN A 178 9.02 -2.19 5.52
CA GLN A 178 10.37 -2.20 6.07
C GLN A 178 10.67 -3.48 6.81
N ALA A 179 11.95 -3.74 7.09
CA ALA A 179 12.35 -4.74 8.05
C ALA A 179 11.83 -4.34 9.43
N ASN A 180 11.09 -5.24 10.07
CA ASN A 180 10.54 -4.99 11.40
C ASN A 180 10.32 -6.28 12.18
N LEU A 181 10.23 -6.13 13.50
CA LEU A 181 9.75 -7.12 14.43
C LEU A 181 8.37 -6.68 14.92
N SER A 182 7.35 -7.49 14.67
CA SER A 182 5.98 -7.17 15.06
C SER A 182 5.39 -8.23 16.00
N LEU A 183 4.70 -7.75 17.02
CA LEU A 183 3.83 -8.56 17.89
C LEU A 183 2.38 -8.28 17.46
N ASN A 184 1.64 -9.33 17.14
CA ASN A 184 0.26 -9.21 16.68
C ASN A 184 -0.62 -10.16 17.49
N GLY A 185 -1.85 -9.77 17.75
CA GLY A 185 -2.79 -10.60 18.47
C GLY A 185 -4.24 -10.26 18.21
N LYS A 186 -5.10 -11.25 18.50
CA LYS A 186 -6.56 -11.12 18.47
C LYS A 186 -7.14 -11.65 19.77
N LEU A 187 -7.95 -10.83 20.43
CA LEU A 187 -8.63 -11.14 21.68
C LEU A 187 -10.13 -11.18 21.43
N ALA A 188 -10.87 -11.88 22.30
CA ALA A 188 -12.33 -12.00 22.26
C ALA A 188 -12.88 -12.36 20.86
N GLY A 189 -12.30 -13.39 20.22
CA GLY A 189 -12.70 -13.83 18.88
C GLY A 189 -12.40 -12.83 17.76
N GLY A 190 -11.44 -11.92 17.98
CA GLY A 190 -11.05 -10.88 17.01
C GLY A 190 -11.79 -9.55 17.18
N THR A 191 -12.67 -9.43 18.18
CA THR A 191 -13.33 -8.15 18.54
C THR A 191 -12.28 -7.07 18.86
N ILE A 192 -11.16 -7.46 19.44
CA ILE A 192 -10.00 -6.62 19.69
C ILE A 192 -8.83 -7.24 18.91
N ALA A 193 -8.18 -6.46 18.04
CA ALA A 193 -6.94 -6.85 17.42
C ALA A 193 -5.89 -5.78 17.66
N TYR A 194 -4.64 -6.19 17.85
CA TYR A 194 -3.53 -5.28 18.07
C TYR A 194 -2.31 -5.68 17.26
N SER A 195 -1.49 -4.68 16.95
CA SER A 195 -0.17 -4.84 16.35
C SER A 195 0.78 -3.83 16.98
N LEU A 196 1.94 -4.29 17.42
CA LEU A 196 3.06 -3.46 17.88
C LEU A 196 4.26 -3.80 17.03
N ALA A 197 5.03 -2.81 16.59
CA ALA A 197 6.20 -3.03 15.76
C ALA A 197 7.37 -2.14 16.15
N ALA A 198 8.57 -2.69 16.00
CA ALA A 198 9.83 -1.96 15.97
C ALA A 198 10.47 -2.17 14.60
N ALA A 199 10.82 -1.09 13.91
CA ALA A 199 11.32 -1.06 12.53
C ALA A 199 12.55 -0.15 12.43
N ASP A 200 13.23 -0.20 11.27
CA ASP A 200 14.41 0.64 11.03
C ASP A 200 14.03 2.12 10.87
N GLY A 201 12.91 2.42 10.21
CA GLY A 201 12.55 3.80 9.86
C GLY A 201 13.57 4.43 8.92
N TRP A 202 13.90 5.69 9.12
CA TRP A 202 15.03 6.34 8.47
C TRP A 202 16.33 5.85 9.09
N GLU A 203 17.10 5.09 8.32
CA GLU A 203 18.33 4.47 8.78
C GLU A 203 19.60 5.26 8.36
N PRO A 204 20.74 5.08 9.04
CA PRO A 204 22.02 5.68 8.65
C PRO A 204 22.38 5.36 7.20
N GLY A 205 22.74 6.41 6.45
CA GLY A 205 23.04 6.33 5.03
C GLY A 205 21.88 6.69 4.11
N ALA A 206 20.64 6.68 4.58
CA ALA A 206 19.48 7.18 3.84
C ALA A 206 19.60 8.70 3.59
N THR A 207 18.88 9.22 2.59
CA THR A 207 18.86 10.65 2.26
C THR A 207 17.42 11.15 2.35
N VAL A 208 17.20 12.13 3.23
CA VAL A 208 15.93 12.78 3.48
C VAL A 208 16.02 14.23 3.04
N SER A 209 15.22 14.64 2.06
CA SER A 209 15.21 16.04 1.57
C SER A 209 16.63 16.60 1.29
N GLY A 210 17.50 15.77 0.68
CA GLY A 210 18.87 16.14 0.35
C GLY A 210 19.90 16.01 1.50
N ASN A 211 19.46 15.70 2.71
CA ASN A 211 20.34 15.51 3.87
C ASN A 211 20.55 14.01 4.15
N ARG A 212 21.80 13.62 4.34
CA ARG A 212 22.14 12.23 4.66
C ARG A 212 21.98 11.96 6.15
N VAL A 213 21.24 10.91 6.50
CA VAL A 213 21.10 10.45 7.88
C VAL A 213 22.44 9.87 8.35
N HIS A 214 22.94 10.37 9.49
CA HIS A 214 24.16 9.90 10.14
C HIS A 214 23.84 8.86 11.22
N LYS A 215 22.80 9.12 12.02
CA LYS A 215 22.35 8.23 13.09
C LYS A 215 20.84 8.37 13.26
N SER A 216 20.18 7.34 13.76
CA SER A 216 18.74 7.37 14.07
C SER A 216 18.39 6.33 15.14
N GLY A 217 17.34 6.61 15.90
CA GLY A 217 16.67 5.63 16.72
C GLY A 217 15.78 4.70 15.90
N LEU A 218 15.32 3.59 16.49
CA LEU A 218 14.33 2.73 15.88
C LEU A 218 12.97 3.43 15.79
N LEU A 219 12.22 3.08 14.77
CA LEU A 219 10.83 3.47 14.61
C LEU A 219 9.93 2.50 15.40
N TYR A 220 9.10 3.02 16.28
CA TYR A 220 8.10 2.26 17.04
C TYR A 220 6.69 2.60 16.55
N LEU A 221 5.86 1.57 16.38
CA LEU A 221 4.49 1.72 15.93
C LEU A 221 3.55 0.85 16.75
N GLY A 222 2.31 1.34 16.91
CA GLY A 222 1.22 0.59 17.49
C GLY A 222 -0.08 0.83 16.75
N ARG A 223 -0.90 -0.22 16.61
CA ARG A 223 -2.26 -0.15 16.08
C ARG A 223 -3.19 -1.02 16.91
N LEU A 224 -4.36 -0.47 17.22
CA LEU A 224 -5.48 -1.15 17.88
C LEU A 224 -6.69 -1.11 16.96
N GLU A 225 -7.39 -2.23 16.83
CA GLU A 225 -8.64 -2.36 16.08
C GLU A 225 -9.73 -2.92 16.97
N LEU A 226 -10.90 -2.30 16.93
CA LEU A 226 -12.09 -2.68 17.68
C LEU A 226 -13.23 -2.97 16.72
N SER A 227 -13.86 -4.13 16.84
CA SER A 227 -15.00 -4.56 16.03
C SER A 227 -16.09 -5.13 16.94
N PRO A 228 -17.37 -4.84 16.71
CA PRO A 228 -18.44 -5.50 17.46
C PRO A 228 -18.44 -7.01 17.20
N PRO A 229 -18.90 -7.84 18.16
CA PRO A 229 -19.06 -9.27 17.96
C PRO A 229 -19.90 -9.58 16.72
N GLY A 230 -19.42 -10.48 15.87
CA GLY A 230 -20.06 -10.84 14.60
C GLY A 230 -19.86 -9.86 13.44
N TRP A 231 -19.11 -8.77 13.67
CA TRP A 231 -18.73 -7.78 12.65
C TRP A 231 -17.21 -7.71 12.41
N VAL A 232 -16.50 -8.73 12.86
CA VAL A 232 -15.04 -8.81 12.70
C VAL A 232 -14.67 -9.09 11.25
N GLU A 233 -13.77 -8.30 10.70
CA GLU A 233 -13.24 -8.50 9.36
C GLU A 233 -12.26 -9.69 9.33
N LYS A 234 -12.50 -10.64 8.43
CA LYS A 234 -11.63 -11.82 8.29
C LYS A 234 -10.30 -11.49 7.58
N SER A 235 -10.36 -10.62 6.59
CA SER A 235 -9.18 -10.15 5.86
C SER A 235 -9.43 -8.74 5.33
N LYS A 236 -8.42 -7.86 5.44
CA LYS A 236 -8.56 -6.48 4.99
C LYS A 236 -8.88 -6.39 3.50
N SER A 237 -10.01 -5.76 3.21
CA SER A 237 -10.47 -5.46 1.87
C SER A 237 -11.32 -4.21 1.89
N ASP A 238 -11.09 -3.29 0.97
CA ASP A 238 -11.99 -2.15 0.80
C ASP A 238 -13.20 -2.55 -0.06
N ALA A 239 -13.03 -3.50 -0.98
CA ALA A 239 -14.10 -4.04 -1.82
C ALA A 239 -14.47 -5.45 -1.34
N ALA A 240 -15.61 -5.58 -0.67
CA ALA A 240 -16.07 -6.85 -0.09
C ALA A 240 -16.94 -7.69 -1.04
N LEU A 241 -17.22 -7.20 -2.26
CA LEU A 241 -18.01 -7.88 -3.30
C LEU A 241 -19.41 -8.30 -2.80
N GLY A 242 -20.04 -7.50 -1.95
CA GLY A 242 -21.33 -7.78 -1.36
C GLY A 242 -21.35 -8.92 -0.34
N LYS A 243 -20.19 -9.48 0.04
CA LYS A 243 -20.10 -10.66 0.90
C LYS A 243 -19.76 -10.30 2.34
N GLY A 244 -20.50 -10.89 3.27
CA GLY A 244 -20.26 -10.74 4.70
C GLY A 244 -20.61 -9.35 5.25
N ARG A 245 -20.09 -9.05 6.41
CA ARG A 245 -20.22 -7.75 7.08
C ARG A 245 -19.01 -7.48 7.96
N HIS A 246 -18.63 -6.23 8.10
CA HIS A 246 -17.70 -5.79 9.13
C HIS A 246 -18.01 -4.36 9.57
N LEU A 247 -17.56 -4.03 10.76
CA LEU A 247 -17.46 -2.67 11.28
C LEU A 247 -16.22 -2.63 12.16
N THR A 248 -15.28 -1.78 11.86
CA THR A 248 -14.00 -1.72 12.58
C THR A 248 -13.57 -0.28 12.79
N LEU A 249 -13.33 0.08 14.04
CA LEU A 249 -12.62 1.29 14.44
C LEU A 249 -11.14 0.95 14.61
N GLY A 250 -10.25 1.66 13.94
CA GLY A 250 -8.80 1.53 14.07
C GLY A 250 -8.19 2.81 14.61
N VAL A 251 -7.18 2.69 15.47
CA VAL A 251 -6.32 3.79 15.89
C VAL A 251 -4.87 3.35 15.79
N ASN A 252 -3.97 4.26 15.41
CA ASN A 252 -2.55 3.97 15.31
C ASN A 252 -1.70 5.18 15.73
N ALA A 253 -0.50 4.86 16.20
CA ALA A 253 0.54 5.85 16.49
C ALA A 253 1.91 5.30 16.11
N ALA A 254 2.82 6.20 15.76
CA ALA A 254 4.20 5.89 15.45
C ALA A 254 5.13 7.01 15.91
N ALA A 255 6.38 6.66 16.26
CA ALA A 255 7.42 7.61 16.62
C ALA A 255 8.80 7.10 16.21
N GLN A 256 9.61 7.98 15.65
CA GLN A 256 11.05 7.79 15.44
C GLN A 256 11.75 9.05 15.90
N ASN A 257 12.65 8.90 16.89
CA ASN A 257 13.37 10.01 17.50
C ASN A 257 14.87 9.91 17.20
N GLY A 258 15.56 11.03 17.31
CA GLY A 258 17.01 11.10 17.19
C GLY A 258 17.51 10.82 15.77
N ILE A 259 16.85 11.34 14.75
CA ILE A 259 17.33 11.30 13.36
C ILE A 259 18.36 12.41 13.19
N GLU A 260 19.66 12.09 13.30
CA GLU A 260 20.78 13.02 13.16
C GLU A 260 21.22 13.09 11.70
N TYR A 261 21.45 14.30 11.19
CA TYR A 261 21.92 14.55 9.81
C TYR A 261 23.37 14.97 9.77
N ALA A 262 24.16 14.33 8.89
CA ALA A 262 25.60 14.52 8.80
C ALA A 262 26.04 15.93 8.36
N SER A 263 25.23 16.60 7.53
CA SER A 263 25.60 17.87 6.90
C SER A 263 25.32 19.11 7.74
N ASN A 264 24.38 19.06 8.69
CA ASN A 264 23.85 20.25 9.36
C ASN A 264 23.88 20.18 10.89
N ALA A 265 24.37 19.09 11.47
CA ALA A 265 24.43 18.86 12.92
C ALA A 265 23.08 19.12 13.66
N PHE A 266 21.95 18.93 12.99
CA PHE A 266 20.64 19.00 13.62
C PHE A 266 20.03 17.61 13.75
N GLU A 267 19.11 17.50 14.67
CA GLU A 267 18.32 16.29 14.97
C GLU A 267 16.86 16.53 14.62
N GLU A 268 16.17 15.48 14.21
CA GLU A 268 14.76 15.49 13.89
C GLU A 268 14.05 14.36 14.62
N ASP A 269 12.89 14.68 15.19
CA ASP A 269 11.94 13.74 15.75
C ASP A 269 10.68 13.70 14.91
N ARG A 270 10.14 12.50 14.66
CA ARG A 270 8.94 12.29 13.87
C ARG A 270 7.90 11.51 14.65
N THR A 271 6.69 12.02 14.65
CA THR A 271 5.54 11.35 15.26
C THR A 271 4.37 11.32 14.30
N LEU A 272 3.57 10.25 14.35
CA LEU A 272 2.34 10.11 13.57
C LEU A 272 1.27 9.53 14.48
N TRP A 273 0.03 9.99 14.29
CA TRP A 273 -1.15 9.33 14.80
C TRP A 273 -2.27 9.33 13.75
N GLY A 274 -3.13 8.35 13.83
CA GLY A 274 -4.26 8.23 12.91
C GLY A 274 -5.40 7.44 13.51
N ALA A 275 -6.57 7.66 12.94
CA ALA A 275 -7.78 6.91 13.26
C ALA A 275 -8.57 6.60 11.99
N ASP A 276 -9.20 5.44 11.94
CA ASP A 276 -10.04 5.03 10.82
C ASP A 276 -11.31 4.31 11.32
N LEU A 277 -12.38 4.48 10.56
CA LEU A 277 -13.62 3.72 10.72
C LEU A 277 -13.98 3.13 9.36
N SER A 278 -14.22 1.84 9.32
CA SER A 278 -14.60 1.14 8.10
C SER A 278 -15.75 0.18 8.35
N GLY A 279 -16.67 0.10 7.41
CA GLY A 279 -17.79 -0.80 7.48
C GLY A 279 -18.21 -1.32 6.12
N HIS A 280 -18.76 -2.55 6.13
CA HIS A 280 -19.35 -3.18 4.98
C HIS A 280 -20.61 -3.95 5.41
N TRP A 281 -21.71 -3.76 4.67
CA TRP A 281 -22.94 -4.49 4.86
C TRP A 281 -23.83 -4.45 3.63
N GLN A 282 -24.35 -5.60 3.20
CA GLN A 282 -25.28 -5.72 2.06
C GLN A 282 -24.84 -5.00 0.78
N GLY A 283 -23.55 -5.07 0.45
CA GLY A 283 -22.96 -4.42 -0.71
C GLY A 283 -22.54 -2.99 -0.51
N LEU A 284 -23.03 -2.30 0.52
CA LEU A 284 -22.56 -0.96 0.87
C LEU A 284 -21.22 -1.06 1.60
N THR A 285 -20.22 -0.32 1.15
CA THR A 285 -18.94 -0.13 1.83
C THR A 285 -18.75 1.34 2.12
N ALA A 286 -18.35 1.67 3.35
CA ALA A 286 -18.00 3.04 3.74
C ALA A 286 -16.74 3.03 4.59
N GLN A 287 -15.90 4.05 4.39
CA GLN A 287 -14.64 4.20 5.11
C GLN A 287 -14.27 5.66 5.26
N VAL A 288 -13.75 6.01 6.43
CA VAL A 288 -13.14 7.30 6.72
C VAL A 288 -11.81 7.04 7.43
N GLU A 289 -10.80 7.84 7.14
CA GLU A 289 -9.50 7.79 7.82
C GLU A 289 -8.93 9.19 7.95
N TYR A 290 -8.31 9.46 9.09
CA TYR A 290 -7.55 10.67 9.38
C TYR A 290 -6.14 10.30 9.80
N ASN A 291 -5.15 11.04 9.29
CA ASN A 291 -3.75 10.93 9.68
C ASN A 291 -3.19 12.33 9.93
N ALA A 292 -2.40 12.47 10.99
CA ALA A 292 -1.64 13.68 11.28
C ALA A 292 -0.25 13.28 11.75
N TRP A 293 0.75 14.06 11.38
CA TRP A 293 2.12 13.82 11.82
C TRP A 293 2.86 15.11 12.08
N LYS A 294 3.98 14.99 12.74
CA LYS A 294 4.84 16.09 13.15
C LYS A 294 6.28 15.75 12.80
N GLU A 295 6.96 16.71 12.19
CA GLU A 295 8.39 16.71 11.95
C GLU A 295 8.98 17.85 12.80
N ASP A 296 9.64 17.50 13.91
CA ASP A 296 10.19 18.44 14.89
C ASP A 296 11.72 18.49 14.76
N TYR A 297 12.29 19.68 14.68
CA TYR A 297 13.70 19.88 14.41
C TYR A 297 14.38 20.54 15.61
N SER A 298 15.56 20.05 16.03
CA SER A 298 16.39 20.69 17.05
C SER A 298 17.03 22.00 16.59
N ASP A 299 17.08 22.24 15.28
CA ASP A 299 17.59 23.49 14.70
C ASP A 299 16.50 24.58 14.73
N PRO A 300 16.68 25.65 15.53
CA PRO A 300 15.69 26.71 15.64
C PRO A 300 15.48 27.53 14.36
N SER A 301 16.33 27.38 13.35
CA SER A 301 16.13 27.99 12.02
C SER A 301 15.15 27.21 11.15
N LYS A 302 14.84 25.96 11.52
CA LYS A 302 13.86 25.10 10.82
C LYS A 302 12.51 25.19 11.49
N VAL A 303 11.50 25.44 10.69
CA VAL A 303 10.12 25.47 11.17
C VAL A 303 9.59 24.03 11.23
N MET A 304 9.08 23.64 12.39
CA MET A 304 8.34 22.41 12.60
C MET A 304 7.21 22.30 11.55
N LYS A 305 7.04 21.10 10.98
CA LYS A 305 5.95 20.82 10.05
C LYS A 305 4.91 19.94 10.72
N GLU A 306 3.65 20.25 10.48
CA GLU A 306 2.50 19.51 10.99
C GLU A 306 1.52 19.15 9.87
N PRO A 307 1.89 18.24 8.97
CA PRO A 307 0.97 17.77 7.94
C PRO A 307 -0.18 16.96 8.52
N LYS A 308 -1.34 17.05 7.88
CA LYS A 308 -2.52 16.27 8.24
C LYS A 308 -3.42 16.05 7.03
N GLY A 309 -4.24 15.01 7.09
CA GLY A 309 -5.22 14.79 6.05
C GLY A 309 -6.25 13.74 6.43
N TRP A 310 -7.35 13.77 5.72
CA TRP A 310 -8.41 12.80 5.87
C TRP A 310 -9.06 12.48 4.53
N TYR A 311 -9.68 11.34 4.47
CA TYR A 311 -10.57 10.99 3.36
C TYR A 311 -11.82 10.28 3.86
N ALA A 312 -12.88 10.37 3.05
CA ALA A 312 -14.07 9.54 3.17
C ALA A 312 -14.37 8.91 1.81
N GLN A 313 -14.69 7.62 1.81
CA GLN A 313 -15.08 6.90 0.60
C GLN A 313 -16.28 6.03 0.83
N VAL A 314 -17.08 5.87 -0.22
CA VAL A 314 -18.26 5.00 -0.23
C VAL A 314 -18.35 4.28 -1.57
N ALA A 315 -18.82 3.04 -1.54
CA ALA A 315 -19.08 2.23 -2.72
C ALA A 315 -20.29 1.34 -2.50
N TYR A 316 -20.90 0.92 -3.61
CA TYR A 316 -22.01 -0.04 -3.57
C TYR A 316 -21.80 -1.13 -4.61
N PHE A 317 -21.65 -2.37 -4.17
CA PHE A 317 -21.58 -3.53 -5.04
C PHE A 317 -22.96 -3.92 -5.54
N ILE A 318 -23.15 -3.95 -6.86
CA ILE A 318 -24.40 -4.31 -7.54
C ILE A 318 -24.34 -5.78 -7.92
N PRO A 319 -25.07 -6.67 -7.21
CA PRO A 319 -25.12 -8.10 -7.53
C PRO A 319 -25.68 -8.33 -8.93
N GLY A 320 -25.31 -9.45 -9.56
CA GLY A 320 -25.80 -9.84 -10.88
C GLY A 320 -24.98 -9.28 -12.03
N VAL A 321 -24.65 -7.99 -12.00
CA VAL A 321 -23.73 -7.36 -12.97
C VAL A 321 -22.29 -7.30 -12.49
N ASN A 322 -22.05 -7.53 -11.20
CA ASN A 322 -20.74 -7.51 -10.53
C ASN A 322 -19.98 -6.19 -10.73
N VAL A 323 -20.70 -5.09 -10.64
CA VAL A 323 -20.16 -3.74 -10.79
C VAL A 323 -20.23 -3.02 -9.45
N GLU A 324 -19.21 -2.20 -9.14
CA GLU A 324 -19.12 -1.45 -7.89
C GLU A 324 -18.67 -0.01 -8.19
N PRO A 325 -19.62 0.95 -8.35
CA PRO A 325 -19.30 2.36 -8.33
C PRO A 325 -18.80 2.78 -6.95
N ALA A 326 -17.83 3.70 -6.95
CA ALA A 326 -17.22 4.24 -5.75
C ALA A 326 -16.92 5.73 -5.92
N ILE A 327 -16.96 6.46 -4.81
CA ILE A 327 -16.56 7.85 -4.74
C ILE A 327 -15.72 8.08 -3.48
N ARG A 328 -14.69 8.92 -3.58
CA ARG A 328 -13.87 9.39 -2.48
C ARG A 328 -13.72 10.88 -2.54
N TYR A 329 -13.79 11.52 -1.40
CA TYR A 329 -13.37 12.89 -1.16
C TYR A 329 -12.24 12.89 -0.15
N GLU A 330 -11.19 13.67 -0.39
CA GLU A 330 -10.03 13.77 0.46
C GLU A 330 -9.48 15.19 0.54
N ILE A 331 -8.95 15.52 1.71
CA ILE A 331 -8.22 16.76 1.99
C ILE A 331 -6.86 16.38 2.57
N TYR A 332 -5.82 17.03 2.08
CA TYR A 332 -4.47 16.94 2.60
C TYR A 332 -3.86 18.32 2.74
N GLU A 333 -3.45 18.68 3.93
CA GLU A 333 -2.73 19.91 4.27
C GLU A 333 -1.26 19.55 4.51
N GLN A 334 -0.35 20.09 3.69
CA GLN A 334 1.07 19.73 3.71
C GLN A 334 1.80 20.28 4.93
N ASP A 335 1.31 21.40 5.49
CA ASP A 335 1.88 22.02 6.69
C ASP A 335 0.84 22.96 7.32
N SER A 336 0.19 22.54 8.40
CA SER A 336 -0.82 23.35 9.08
C SER A 336 -0.27 24.59 9.78
N ASN A 337 1.06 24.75 9.83
CA ASN A 337 1.72 25.96 10.31
C ASN A 337 1.88 27.04 9.23
N LYS A 338 1.46 26.72 7.99
CA LYS A 338 1.52 27.64 6.84
C LYS A 338 0.15 27.78 6.19
N SER A 339 -0.15 28.96 5.68
CA SER A 339 -1.36 29.20 4.89
C SER A 339 -1.23 28.63 3.47
N ASP A 340 -2.37 28.33 2.87
CA ASP A 340 -2.50 27.95 1.48
C ASP A 340 -1.72 26.68 1.08
N THR A 341 -1.67 25.67 1.98
CA THR A 341 -0.98 24.39 1.77
C THR A 341 -1.92 23.20 1.59
N GLU A 342 -3.22 23.46 1.43
CA GLU A 342 -4.23 22.42 1.30
C GLU A 342 -4.42 21.99 -0.16
N GLN A 343 -4.59 20.70 -0.36
CA GLN A 343 -5.14 20.12 -1.59
C GLN A 343 -6.40 19.34 -1.31
N ARG A 344 -7.36 19.44 -2.22
CA ARG A 344 -8.66 18.75 -2.17
C ARG A 344 -8.81 17.86 -3.39
N THR A 345 -9.13 16.59 -3.20
CA THR A 345 -9.33 15.66 -4.32
C THR A 345 -10.68 14.99 -4.23
N ILE A 346 -11.41 14.98 -5.33
CA ILE A 346 -12.55 14.11 -5.54
C ILE A 346 -12.18 13.03 -6.56
N THR A 347 -12.43 11.77 -6.21
CA THR A 347 -12.21 10.64 -7.11
C THR A 347 -13.50 9.85 -7.27
N ALA A 348 -14.00 9.73 -8.48
CA ALA A 348 -15.10 8.84 -8.83
C ALA A 348 -14.54 7.65 -9.60
N GLY A 349 -15.03 6.44 -9.32
CA GLY A 349 -14.55 5.22 -9.95
C GLY A 349 -15.63 4.18 -10.11
N ILE A 350 -15.33 3.19 -10.94
CA ILE A 350 -16.16 2.02 -11.15
C ILE A 350 -15.27 0.79 -11.31
N ASN A 351 -15.63 -0.27 -10.62
CA ASN A 351 -14.99 -1.58 -10.75
C ASN A 351 -15.97 -2.58 -11.41
N TRP A 352 -15.46 -3.36 -12.33
CA TRP A 352 -16.18 -4.50 -12.89
C TRP A 352 -15.42 -5.78 -12.58
N TYR A 353 -16.03 -6.65 -11.77
CA TYR A 353 -15.42 -7.89 -11.29
C TYR A 353 -15.81 -9.05 -12.19
N LEU A 354 -14.94 -9.43 -13.13
CA LEU A 354 -15.14 -10.55 -14.05
C LEU A 354 -14.99 -11.90 -13.32
N LYS A 355 -14.01 -11.96 -12.39
CA LYS A 355 -13.78 -13.10 -11.51
C LYS A 355 -13.30 -12.59 -10.14
N GLY A 356 -14.21 -12.00 -9.37
CA GLY A 356 -13.88 -11.39 -8.11
C GLY A 356 -12.68 -10.44 -8.20
N HIS A 357 -11.75 -10.53 -7.24
CA HIS A 357 -10.50 -9.77 -7.29
C HIS A 357 -9.46 -10.35 -8.26
N ASP A 358 -9.62 -11.59 -8.72
CA ASP A 358 -8.64 -12.24 -9.60
C ASP A 358 -8.59 -11.59 -10.96
N VAL A 359 -9.75 -11.24 -11.52
CA VAL A 359 -9.85 -10.54 -12.79
C VAL A 359 -10.85 -9.40 -12.65
N LYS A 360 -10.36 -8.17 -12.67
CA LYS A 360 -11.20 -6.98 -12.62
C LYS A 360 -10.69 -5.88 -13.56
N LEU A 361 -11.64 -5.08 -14.04
CA LEU A 361 -11.39 -3.80 -14.71
C LEU A 361 -11.82 -2.68 -13.78
N SER A 362 -11.03 -1.63 -13.71
CA SER A 362 -11.31 -0.45 -12.89
C SER A 362 -11.08 0.81 -13.73
N ALA A 363 -12.00 1.75 -13.64
CA ALA A 363 -11.87 3.08 -14.24
C ALA A 363 -12.08 4.14 -13.16
N ASN A 364 -11.20 5.14 -13.11
CA ASN A 364 -11.29 6.26 -12.19
C ASN A 364 -11.14 7.59 -12.92
N TYR A 365 -11.79 8.59 -12.38
CA TYR A 365 -11.51 9.98 -12.67
C TYR A 365 -11.23 10.70 -11.35
N ALA A 366 -10.09 11.36 -11.26
CA ALA A 366 -9.68 12.14 -10.11
C ALA A 366 -9.49 13.60 -10.52
N ARG A 367 -10.05 14.53 -9.72
CA ARG A 367 -9.83 15.97 -9.82
C ARG A 367 -9.26 16.47 -8.50
N THR A 368 -8.07 17.05 -8.57
CA THR A 368 -7.40 17.69 -7.43
C THR A 368 -7.37 19.20 -7.65
N GLU A 369 -7.69 19.94 -6.60
CA GLU A 369 -7.55 21.40 -6.53
C GLU A 369 -6.49 21.73 -5.47
N PHE A 370 -5.58 22.63 -5.80
CA PHE A 370 -4.44 23.02 -4.97
C PHE A 370 -4.56 24.46 -4.52
N GLU A 371 -4.34 24.73 -3.27
CA GLU A 371 -4.07 26.08 -2.79
C GLU A 371 -2.69 26.54 -3.25
N LYS A 372 -2.44 27.85 -3.23
CA LYS A 372 -1.27 28.50 -3.83
C LYS A 372 0.08 27.88 -3.40
N ASN A 373 0.21 27.44 -2.15
CA ASN A 373 1.44 26.88 -1.60
C ASN A 373 1.41 25.33 -1.53
N ALA A 374 0.29 24.69 -1.90
CA ALA A 374 0.13 23.24 -1.83
C ALA A 374 0.80 22.52 -3.01
N ASN A 375 0.92 23.21 -4.16
CA ASN A 375 1.51 22.65 -5.37
C ASN A 375 2.91 23.23 -5.58
N GLY A 376 3.90 22.73 -4.84
CA GLY A 376 5.28 23.22 -4.90
C GLY A 376 5.99 23.03 -6.24
N PHE A 377 5.40 22.30 -7.19
CA PHE A 377 6.00 22.00 -8.49
C PHE A 377 5.44 22.86 -9.62
N LEU A 378 4.21 23.37 -9.51
CA LEU A 378 3.49 23.95 -10.64
C LEU A 378 2.82 25.26 -10.24
N ALA A 379 3.62 26.32 -10.18
CA ALA A 379 3.18 27.65 -9.73
C ALA A 379 2.00 28.24 -10.52
N ASN A 380 1.71 27.71 -11.71
CA ASN A 380 0.70 28.24 -12.62
C ASN A 380 -0.58 27.40 -12.70
N ASP A 381 -0.60 26.19 -12.15
CA ASP A 381 -1.77 25.30 -12.21
C ASP A 381 -2.34 25.01 -10.82
N ASP A 382 -3.58 25.42 -10.61
CA ASP A 382 -4.33 25.19 -9.38
C ASP A 382 -5.17 23.91 -9.41
N LYS A 383 -5.17 23.17 -10.53
CA LYS A 383 -6.00 21.98 -10.75
C LYS A 383 -5.28 20.92 -11.55
N GLN A 384 -5.60 19.66 -11.21
CA GLN A 384 -5.16 18.48 -11.93
C GLN A 384 -6.34 17.53 -12.17
N ASN A 385 -6.49 17.04 -13.39
CA ASN A 385 -7.51 16.06 -13.77
C ASN A 385 -6.84 14.82 -14.35
N ILE A 386 -7.09 13.65 -13.77
CA ILE A 386 -6.50 12.39 -14.22
C ILE A 386 -7.61 11.38 -14.45
N PHE A 387 -7.65 10.77 -15.63
CA PHE A 387 -8.41 9.57 -15.92
C PHE A 387 -7.48 8.36 -15.87
N GLN A 388 -7.96 7.28 -15.26
CA GLN A 388 -7.20 6.04 -15.13
C GLN A 388 -8.07 4.85 -15.55
N LEU A 389 -7.50 3.93 -16.32
CA LEU A 389 -8.09 2.64 -16.65
C LEU A 389 -7.10 1.53 -16.27
N GLN A 390 -7.53 0.57 -15.47
CA GLN A 390 -6.66 -0.52 -14.99
C GLN A 390 -7.30 -1.88 -15.19
N GLY A 391 -6.54 -2.79 -15.81
CA GLY A 391 -6.84 -4.21 -15.83
C GLY A 391 -6.00 -4.93 -14.77
N GLN A 392 -6.64 -5.81 -13.98
CA GLN A 392 -5.99 -6.65 -12.98
C GLN A 392 -6.20 -8.12 -13.28
N MET A 393 -5.12 -8.90 -13.16
CA MET A 393 -5.15 -10.37 -13.18
C MET A 393 -4.31 -10.93 -12.03
N MET A 394 -4.87 -11.94 -11.34
CA MET A 394 -4.16 -12.73 -10.32
C MET A 394 -4.39 -14.22 -10.58
N PHE A 395 -3.38 -15.02 -10.48
CA PHE A 395 -3.45 -16.48 -10.61
C PHE A 395 -2.28 -17.17 -9.93
#